data_f51b75e93830aa3f5557d5196aebda2f
#
_entry.id   f51b75e93830aa3f5557d5196aebda2f
#
_cell.length_a   1.000
_cell.length_b   1.000
_cell.length_c   1.000
_cell.angle_alpha   90.00
_cell.angle_beta   90.00
_cell.angle_gamma   90.00
#
_symmetry.space_group_name_H-M   'P 1'
#
loop_
_entity.id
_entity.type
_entity.pdbx_description
1 polymer ?
#
loop_
_entity_poly.entity_id
_entity_poly.type
_entity_poly.pdbx_seq_one_letter_code
_entity_poly.pdbx_strand_id
1 'polypeptide(L)'
;MTDAPRKRRRSWRRFALLLLLLTGAAGAFAIANRGYILPFLPEQDVIRFERWQRVTYASLGWTWPGTPDLNALDQRLAAAGVKVGAPVLVRIFKREFELEIWLKKGDRFERFATYPICKWSGRLGPKVRQGDRQAPEGFYTVGGKALNPNSRWYRSFNLGFPNAHDRALRRSGSFIMVHGGCSSIGCYAMTNAQMSEIWKLVKGALDGGQQRFQTQVFPFRLTDANLASRAGTADGDFWQSLKPGHDLFEQTGVPPRVSVCNKRYAFEAGNPGADGSAELETRCSARTAKVN
;
A
#
# COMPACT_ATOMS: atom_id res chain seq x y z
N MET A 1 -64.13 -12.72 24.78
CA MET A 1 -62.75 -13.27 24.74
C MET A 1 -62.08 -12.78 23.47
N THR A 2 -61.08 -12.01 23.64
CA THR A 2 -60.50 -11.04 22.67
C THR A 2 -59.47 -11.69 21.72
N ASP A 3 -59.77 -11.67 20.44
CA ASP A 3 -58.87 -12.17 19.38
C ASP A 3 -58.27 -10.99 18.59
N ALA A 4 -57.22 -10.36 19.11
CA ALA A 4 -56.58 -9.24 18.43
C ALA A 4 -55.08 -8.99 18.70
N PRO A 5 -54.14 -9.94 18.45
CA PRO A 5 -52.76 -9.55 18.18
C PRO A 5 -52.13 -10.12 16.89
N ARG A 6 -52.76 -11.09 16.20
CA ARG A 6 -52.13 -11.76 15.03
C ARG A 6 -52.04 -10.89 13.78
N LYS A 7 -52.99 -9.98 13.49
CA LYS A 7 -53.01 -9.12 12.29
C LYS A 7 -51.89 -8.06 12.32
N ARG A 8 -51.57 -7.50 13.50
CA ARG A 8 -50.55 -6.43 13.65
C ARG A 8 -49.11 -6.94 13.43
N ARG A 9 -48.80 -8.17 13.86
CA ARG A 9 -47.48 -8.80 13.63
C ARG A 9 -47.21 -9.12 12.15
N ARG A 10 -48.25 -9.44 11.38
CA ARG A 10 -48.16 -9.80 9.97
C ARG A 10 -47.91 -8.56 9.08
N SER A 11 -48.49 -7.41 9.44
CA SER A 11 -48.25 -6.14 8.74
C SER A 11 -46.83 -5.60 9.00
N TRP A 12 -46.32 -5.73 10.20
CA TRP A 12 -44.97 -5.33 10.59
C TRP A 12 -43.90 -6.16 9.88
N ARG A 13 -44.11 -7.46 9.73
CA ARG A 13 -43.21 -8.34 8.97
C ARG A 13 -43.19 -7.98 7.48
N ARG A 14 -44.36 -7.66 6.92
CA ARG A 14 -44.42 -7.21 5.52
C ARG A 14 -43.73 -5.86 5.32
N PHE A 15 -43.90 -4.93 6.23
CA PHE A 15 -43.24 -3.63 6.21
C PHE A 15 -41.70 -3.78 6.35
N ALA A 16 -41.26 -4.61 7.28
CA ALA A 16 -39.80 -4.89 7.44
C ALA A 16 -39.21 -5.58 6.23
N LEU A 17 -39.89 -6.51 5.58
CA LEU A 17 -39.49 -7.13 4.33
C LEU A 17 -39.42 -6.13 3.17
N LEU A 18 -40.41 -5.24 3.07
CA LEU A 18 -40.43 -4.20 2.04
C LEU A 18 -39.28 -3.21 2.25
N LEU A 19 -39.00 -2.82 3.48
CA LEU A 19 -37.88 -1.97 3.85
C LEU A 19 -36.52 -2.62 3.49
N LEU A 20 -36.37 -3.92 3.79
CA LEU A 20 -35.18 -4.69 3.42
C LEU A 20 -35.00 -4.81 1.89
N LEU A 21 -36.08 -5.01 1.15
CA LEU A 21 -36.04 -5.05 -0.31
C LEU A 21 -35.69 -3.68 -0.90
N LEU A 22 -36.27 -2.59 -0.39
CA LEU A 22 -35.97 -1.23 -0.84
C LEU A 22 -34.53 -0.83 -0.51
N THR A 23 -34.04 -1.14 0.68
CA THR A 23 -32.64 -0.88 1.05
C THR A 23 -31.68 -1.73 0.22
N GLY A 24 -32.01 -3.00 -0.05
CA GLY A 24 -31.25 -3.87 -0.93
C GLY A 24 -31.21 -3.36 -2.39
N ALA A 25 -32.37 -2.93 -2.91
CA ALA A 25 -32.45 -2.34 -4.26
C ALA A 25 -31.70 -1.02 -4.36
N ALA A 26 -31.80 -0.14 -3.36
CA ALA A 26 -31.04 1.11 -3.29
C ALA A 26 -29.52 0.85 -3.22
N GLY A 27 -29.09 -0.15 -2.42
CA GLY A 27 -27.72 -0.58 -2.34
C GLY A 27 -27.19 -1.12 -3.68
N ALA A 28 -27.97 -1.98 -4.35
CA ALA A 28 -27.62 -2.52 -5.66
C ALA A 28 -27.53 -1.41 -6.72
N PHE A 29 -28.48 -0.45 -6.71
CA PHE A 29 -28.44 0.73 -7.58
C PHE A 29 -27.20 1.58 -7.33
N ALA A 30 -26.85 1.85 -6.08
CA ALA A 30 -25.64 2.62 -5.73
C ALA A 30 -24.35 1.91 -6.17
N ILE A 31 -24.28 0.59 -6.05
CA ILE A 31 -23.14 -0.21 -6.53
C ILE A 31 -23.06 -0.20 -8.06
N ALA A 32 -24.18 -0.34 -8.76
CA ALA A 32 -24.24 -0.31 -10.22
C ALA A 32 -23.85 1.07 -10.77
N ASN A 33 -24.21 2.14 -10.08
CA ASN A 33 -23.94 3.53 -10.49
C ASN A 33 -22.76 4.16 -9.72
N ARG A 34 -21.88 3.34 -9.13
CA ARG A 34 -20.73 3.83 -8.32
C ARG A 34 -19.87 4.86 -9.07
N GLY A 35 -19.67 4.69 -10.38
CA GLY A 35 -18.86 5.62 -11.19
C GLY A 35 -19.42 7.06 -11.22
N TYR A 36 -20.73 7.21 -11.06
CA TYR A 36 -21.40 8.51 -10.99
C TYR A 36 -21.50 9.07 -9.58
N ILE A 37 -21.54 8.22 -8.55
CA ILE A 37 -21.77 8.62 -7.15
C ILE A 37 -20.46 8.91 -6.42
N LEU A 38 -19.44 8.07 -6.61
CA LEU A 38 -18.16 8.17 -5.90
C LEU A 38 -17.45 9.54 -6.06
N PRO A 39 -17.46 10.20 -7.23
CA PRO A 39 -16.81 11.50 -7.38
C PRO A 39 -17.40 12.62 -6.51
N PHE A 40 -18.63 12.46 -6.03
CA PHE A 40 -19.31 13.45 -5.16
C PHE A 40 -19.12 13.17 -3.67
N LEU A 41 -18.50 12.03 -3.31
CA LEU A 41 -18.24 11.68 -1.92
C LEU A 41 -16.88 12.21 -1.47
N PRO A 42 -16.75 12.57 -0.17
CA PRO A 42 -15.43 12.85 0.41
C PRO A 42 -14.46 11.67 0.18
N GLU A 43 -13.23 11.94 -0.20
CA GLU A 43 -12.22 10.92 -0.53
C GLU A 43 -12.08 9.86 0.58
N GLN A 44 -12.16 10.26 1.84
CA GLN A 44 -12.06 9.33 2.97
C GLN A 44 -13.23 8.34 3.03
N ASP A 45 -14.42 8.72 2.60
CA ASP A 45 -15.59 7.84 2.58
C ASP A 45 -15.51 6.88 1.40
N VAL A 46 -14.99 7.33 0.26
CA VAL A 46 -14.64 6.45 -0.88
C VAL A 46 -13.63 5.38 -0.42
N ILE A 47 -12.56 5.78 0.25
CA ILE A 47 -11.55 4.87 0.79
C ILE A 47 -12.16 3.87 1.78
N ARG A 48 -13.08 4.30 2.65
CA ARG A 48 -13.77 3.42 3.61
C ARG A 48 -14.62 2.39 2.88
N PHE A 49 -15.37 2.82 1.87
CA PHE A 49 -16.20 1.95 1.07
C PHE A 49 -15.38 0.92 0.29
N GLU A 50 -14.33 1.33 -0.40
CA GLU A 50 -13.41 0.44 -1.12
C GLU A 50 -12.77 -0.58 -0.17
N ARG A 51 -12.36 -0.14 1.02
CA ARG A 51 -11.80 -1.02 2.06
C ARG A 51 -12.81 -2.09 2.50
N TRP A 52 -14.06 -1.68 2.71
CA TRP A 52 -15.14 -2.60 3.06
C TRP A 52 -15.38 -3.62 1.95
N GLN A 53 -15.48 -3.19 0.70
CA GLN A 53 -15.67 -4.09 -0.44
C GLN A 53 -14.53 -5.13 -0.54
N ARG A 54 -13.27 -4.70 -0.46
CA ARG A 54 -12.09 -5.58 -0.56
C ARG A 54 -12.06 -6.64 0.54
N VAL A 55 -12.36 -6.23 1.78
CA VAL A 55 -12.45 -7.16 2.92
C VAL A 55 -13.61 -8.16 2.71
N THR A 56 -14.75 -7.71 2.21
CA THR A 56 -15.89 -8.58 1.90
C THR A 56 -15.54 -9.60 0.81
N TYR A 57 -14.92 -9.17 -0.30
CA TYR A 57 -14.43 -10.07 -1.34
C TYR A 57 -13.50 -11.14 -0.77
N ALA A 58 -12.52 -10.74 0.02
CA ALA A 58 -11.58 -11.67 0.64
C ALA A 58 -12.25 -12.64 1.62
N SER A 59 -13.24 -12.19 2.39
CA SER A 59 -13.99 -13.03 3.33
C SER A 59 -14.87 -14.07 2.64
N LEU A 60 -15.31 -13.80 1.40
CA LEU A 60 -16.05 -14.72 0.55
C LEU A 60 -15.14 -15.63 -0.28
N GLY A 61 -13.82 -15.52 -0.13
CA GLY A 61 -12.85 -16.27 -0.93
C GLY A 61 -12.74 -15.80 -2.38
N TRP A 62 -13.29 -14.64 -2.71
CA TRP A 62 -13.26 -14.10 -4.06
C TRP A 62 -11.96 -13.35 -4.34
N THR A 63 -11.49 -13.48 -5.58
CA THR A 63 -10.31 -12.76 -6.05
C THR A 63 -10.69 -11.35 -6.49
N TRP A 64 -10.01 -10.34 -5.94
CA TRP A 64 -10.23 -8.95 -6.36
C TRP A 64 -9.76 -8.73 -7.80
N PRO A 65 -10.52 -7.99 -8.64
CA PRO A 65 -10.12 -7.66 -10.00
C PRO A 65 -8.72 -7.01 -10.06
N GLY A 66 -7.93 -7.37 -11.06
CA GLY A 66 -6.55 -6.92 -11.21
C GLY A 66 -5.52 -7.73 -10.41
N THR A 67 -5.95 -8.75 -9.64
CA THR A 67 -5.00 -9.71 -9.05
C THR A 67 -4.36 -10.53 -10.17
N PRO A 68 -3.01 -10.62 -10.22
CA PRO A 68 -2.34 -11.47 -11.19
C PRO A 68 -2.70 -12.94 -10.98
N ASP A 69 -2.53 -13.77 -12.03
CA ASP A 69 -2.71 -15.23 -11.87
C ASP A 69 -1.62 -15.78 -10.94
N LEU A 70 -2.00 -16.04 -9.69
CA LEU A 70 -1.09 -16.49 -8.64
C LEU A 70 -0.64 -17.95 -8.84
N ASN A 71 -1.33 -18.72 -9.71
CA ASN A 71 -0.94 -20.09 -10.05
C ASN A 71 0.10 -20.13 -11.17
N ALA A 72 0.27 -19.05 -11.91
CA ALA A 72 1.16 -18.94 -13.06
C ALA A 72 2.45 -18.14 -12.78
N LEU A 73 2.93 -18.09 -11.51
CA LEU A 73 4.11 -17.30 -11.15
C LEU A 73 5.32 -17.62 -12.03
N ASP A 74 5.66 -18.90 -12.18
CA ASP A 74 6.88 -19.30 -12.89
C ASP A 74 6.77 -18.98 -14.40
N GLN A 75 5.56 -19.10 -14.98
CA GLN A 75 5.28 -18.69 -16.38
C GLN A 75 5.41 -17.18 -16.56
N ARG A 76 4.87 -16.39 -15.61
CA ARG A 76 4.98 -14.92 -15.63
C ARG A 76 6.42 -14.45 -15.46
N LEU A 77 7.21 -15.10 -14.59
CA LEU A 77 8.65 -14.82 -14.44
C LEU A 77 9.42 -15.11 -15.74
N ALA A 78 9.17 -16.28 -16.35
CA ALA A 78 9.78 -16.65 -17.63
C ALA A 78 9.42 -15.65 -18.74
N ALA A 79 8.15 -15.26 -18.86
CA ALA A 79 7.69 -14.27 -19.83
C ALA A 79 8.35 -12.89 -19.62
N ALA A 80 8.60 -12.51 -18.37
CA ALA A 80 9.31 -11.26 -18.03
C ALA A 80 10.83 -11.37 -18.21
N GLY A 81 11.38 -12.56 -18.46
CA GLY A 81 12.81 -12.82 -18.58
C GLY A 81 13.58 -12.65 -17.27
N VAL A 82 12.92 -12.97 -16.15
CA VAL A 82 13.49 -12.89 -14.80
C VAL A 82 13.21 -14.19 -14.03
N LYS A 83 13.84 -14.37 -12.88
CA LYS A 83 13.65 -15.55 -12.03
C LYS A 83 13.51 -15.17 -10.56
N VAL A 84 13.02 -16.07 -9.73
CA VAL A 84 13.11 -15.95 -8.28
C VAL A 84 14.58 -15.78 -7.88
N GLY A 85 14.87 -14.78 -7.04
CA GLY A 85 16.24 -14.40 -6.69
C GLY A 85 16.73 -13.13 -7.38
N ALA A 86 16.04 -12.66 -8.43
CA ALA A 86 16.30 -11.33 -8.96
C ALA A 86 16.05 -10.25 -7.88
N PRO A 87 16.88 -9.20 -7.81
CA PRO A 87 16.64 -8.11 -6.86
C PRO A 87 15.26 -7.51 -7.02
N VAL A 88 14.59 -7.23 -5.89
CA VAL A 88 13.22 -6.73 -5.79
C VAL A 88 13.19 -5.29 -5.28
N LEU A 89 12.21 -4.52 -5.73
CA LEU A 89 11.78 -3.25 -5.15
C LEU A 89 10.27 -3.27 -4.99
N VAL A 90 9.77 -2.73 -3.88
CA VAL A 90 8.34 -2.68 -3.58
C VAL A 90 7.85 -1.24 -3.63
N ARG A 91 6.69 -1.02 -4.27
CA ARG A 91 6.00 0.28 -4.23
C ARG A 91 4.57 0.08 -3.76
N ILE A 92 4.09 0.99 -2.94
CA ILE A 92 2.74 0.95 -2.38
C ILE A 92 2.06 2.29 -2.67
N PHE A 93 0.83 2.23 -3.20
CA PHE A 93 -0.01 3.39 -3.45
C PHE A 93 -1.31 3.23 -2.68
N LYS A 94 -1.48 4.05 -1.63
CA LYS A 94 -2.58 3.87 -0.66
C LYS A 94 -3.94 4.14 -1.29
N ARG A 95 -4.07 5.23 -2.08
CA ARG A 95 -5.36 5.61 -2.69
C ARG A 95 -5.83 4.57 -3.71
N GLU A 96 -4.91 4.03 -4.46
CA GLU A 96 -5.17 3.01 -5.47
C GLU A 96 -5.33 1.61 -4.86
N PHE A 97 -4.95 1.43 -3.59
CA PHE A 97 -4.90 0.12 -2.94
C PHE A 97 -4.00 -0.87 -3.70
N GLU A 98 -2.83 -0.42 -4.11
CA GLU A 98 -1.91 -1.21 -4.92
C GLU A 98 -0.57 -1.41 -4.23
N LEU A 99 -0.05 -2.64 -4.30
CA LEU A 99 1.31 -3.00 -4.02
C LEU A 99 1.94 -3.51 -5.32
N GLU A 100 2.97 -2.84 -5.77
CA GLU A 100 3.74 -3.23 -6.95
C GLU A 100 5.02 -3.95 -6.55
N ILE A 101 5.31 -5.04 -7.24
CA ILE A 101 6.62 -5.69 -7.21
C ILE A 101 7.33 -5.35 -8.51
N TRP A 102 8.53 -4.82 -8.35
CA TRP A 102 9.45 -4.52 -9.43
C TRP A 102 10.64 -5.44 -9.30
N LEU A 103 11.08 -6.06 -10.40
CA LEU A 103 12.23 -6.96 -10.45
C LEU A 103 13.32 -6.37 -11.33
N LYS A 104 14.57 -6.53 -10.89
CA LYS A 104 15.72 -6.05 -11.65
C LYS A 104 15.97 -6.91 -12.87
N LYS A 105 16.07 -6.27 -14.03
CA LYS A 105 16.41 -6.86 -15.32
C LYS A 105 17.51 -6.00 -15.98
N GLY A 106 18.70 -6.58 -16.11
CA GLY A 106 19.87 -5.78 -16.51
C GLY A 106 20.15 -4.69 -15.47
N ASP A 107 20.23 -3.43 -15.91
CA ASP A 107 20.63 -2.30 -15.08
C ASP A 107 19.46 -1.54 -14.43
N ARG A 108 18.21 -1.95 -14.69
CA ARG A 108 17.02 -1.26 -14.20
C ARG A 108 15.99 -2.23 -13.66
N PHE A 109 15.05 -1.69 -12.87
CA PHE A 109 13.86 -2.43 -12.42
C PHE A 109 12.72 -2.26 -13.43
N GLU A 110 12.00 -3.34 -13.66
CA GLU A 110 10.76 -3.37 -14.45
C GLU A 110 9.63 -3.86 -13.56
N ARG A 111 8.43 -3.30 -13.76
CA ARG A 111 7.26 -3.70 -12.97
C ARG A 111 6.84 -5.11 -13.37
N PHE A 112 6.97 -6.04 -12.44
CA PHE A 112 6.61 -7.44 -12.63
C PHE A 112 5.13 -7.69 -12.39
N ALA A 113 4.58 -7.17 -11.28
CA ALA A 113 3.19 -7.38 -10.91
C ALA A 113 2.66 -6.25 -10.03
N THR A 114 1.35 -6.03 -10.12
CA THR A 114 0.57 -5.17 -9.22
C THR A 114 -0.44 -6.04 -8.48
N TYR A 115 -0.40 -5.98 -7.15
CA TYR A 115 -1.29 -6.73 -6.26
C TYR A 115 -2.27 -5.76 -5.60
N PRO A 116 -3.58 -5.99 -5.74
CA PRO A 116 -4.57 -5.22 -4.99
C PRO A 116 -4.40 -5.43 -3.48
N ILE A 117 -4.18 -4.35 -2.74
CA ILE A 117 -4.11 -4.40 -1.27
C ILE A 117 -5.51 -4.67 -0.73
N CYS A 118 -5.64 -5.64 0.16
CA CYS A 118 -6.91 -5.95 0.79
C CYS A 118 -7.34 -4.86 1.77
N LYS A 119 -6.44 -4.45 2.65
CA LYS A 119 -6.71 -3.43 3.65
C LYS A 119 -5.44 -2.71 4.11
N TRP A 120 -5.50 -1.42 4.20
CA TRP A 120 -4.57 -0.59 4.97
C TRP A 120 -5.35 0.30 5.94
N SER A 121 -4.72 0.85 6.98
CA SER A 121 -5.41 1.55 8.06
C SER A 121 -5.14 3.04 8.07
N GLY A 122 -6.11 3.80 8.59
CA GLY A 122 -6.01 5.24 8.73
C GLY A 122 -6.55 5.98 7.49
N ARG A 123 -5.95 7.13 7.19
CA ARG A 123 -6.24 8.04 6.08
C ARG A 123 -5.01 8.19 5.17
N LEU A 124 -5.12 8.93 4.08
CA LEU A 124 -3.94 9.46 3.39
C LEU A 124 -3.20 10.40 4.35
N GLY A 125 -1.88 10.37 4.31
CA GLY A 125 -1.00 11.09 5.22
C GLY A 125 -0.05 10.17 5.99
N PRO A 126 1.01 10.74 6.57
CA PRO A 126 2.04 9.99 7.27
C PRO A 126 1.53 9.42 8.61
N LYS A 127 2.18 8.36 9.09
CA LYS A 127 2.06 7.92 10.46
C LYS A 127 2.88 8.85 11.37
N VAL A 128 2.29 9.25 12.50
CA VAL A 128 2.90 10.23 13.41
C VAL A 128 3.28 9.63 14.77
N ARG A 129 2.40 8.79 15.35
CA ARG A 129 2.61 8.28 16.70
C ARG A 129 2.18 6.82 16.86
N GLN A 130 2.75 6.17 17.88
CA GLN A 130 2.31 4.84 18.30
C GLN A 130 0.80 4.87 18.60
N GLY A 131 0.08 3.86 18.11
CA GLY A 131 -1.35 3.70 18.37
C GLY A 131 -2.30 4.58 17.53
N ASP A 132 -1.79 5.41 16.61
CA ASP A 132 -2.62 6.24 15.72
C ASP A 132 -3.38 5.45 14.64
N ARG A 133 -3.16 4.14 14.56
CA ARG A 133 -3.76 3.22 13.58
C ARG A 133 -3.55 3.65 12.12
N GLN A 134 -2.46 4.37 11.86
CA GLN A 134 -2.11 4.95 10.57
C GLN A 134 -1.03 4.12 9.88
N ALA A 135 -1.26 3.74 8.64
CA ALA A 135 -0.25 3.16 7.76
C ALA A 135 0.68 4.27 7.26
N PRO A 136 2.02 4.13 7.40
CA PRO A 136 2.98 5.18 7.09
C PRO A 136 3.13 5.41 5.58
N GLU A 137 3.73 6.55 5.22
CA GLU A 137 4.16 6.91 3.88
C GLU A 137 5.62 7.37 3.93
N GLY A 138 6.37 7.15 2.85
CA GLY A 138 7.78 7.50 2.75
C GLY A 138 8.63 6.39 2.12
N PHE A 139 9.94 6.48 2.33
CA PHE A 139 10.93 5.55 1.80
C PHE A 139 11.50 4.68 2.92
N TYR A 140 11.51 3.38 2.73
CA TYR A 140 11.97 2.39 3.72
C TYR A 140 12.91 1.39 3.06
N THR A 141 13.69 0.68 3.88
CA THR A 141 14.52 -0.44 3.43
C THR A 141 14.27 -1.66 4.30
N VAL A 142 14.13 -2.82 3.68
CA VAL A 142 13.78 -4.08 4.32
C VAL A 142 14.91 -5.09 4.10
N GLY A 143 15.55 -5.54 5.16
CA GLY A 143 16.57 -6.59 5.11
C GLY A 143 16.05 -7.93 5.64
N GLY A 144 16.88 -8.97 5.58
CA GLY A 144 16.49 -10.33 5.95
C GLY A 144 15.95 -10.47 7.38
N LYS A 145 16.49 -9.72 8.34
CA LYS A 145 16.02 -9.71 9.74
C LYS A 145 14.60 -9.14 9.92
N ALA A 146 14.10 -8.42 8.92
CA ALA A 146 12.74 -7.86 8.92
C ALA A 146 11.68 -8.87 8.46
N LEU A 147 12.08 -10.01 7.93
CA LEU A 147 11.19 -11.09 7.52
C LEU A 147 10.68 -11.88 8.72
N ASN A 148 9.38 -12.14 8.78
CA ASN A 148 8.75 -12.97 9.81
C ASN A 148 7.90 -14.08 9.14
N PRO A 149 8.46 -15.30 8.99
CA PRO A 149 7.75 -16.43 8.42
C PRO A 149 6.60 -16.92 9.32
N ASN A 150 6.71 -16.72 10.63
CA ASN A 150 5.78 -17.18 11.66
C ASN A 150 4.83 -16.06 12.12
N SER A 151 4.55 -15.11 11.25
CA SER A 151 3.64 -14.02 11.56
C SER A 151 2.22 -14.53 11.87
N ARG A 152 1.59 -13.99 12.92
CA ARG A 152 0.19 -14.26 13.27
C ARG A 152 -0.78 -14.11 12.09
N TRP A 153 -0.50 -13.19 11.18
CA TRP A 153 -1.33 -12.86 10.03
C TRP A 153 -0.82 -13.49 8.73
N TYR A 154 -0.18 -14.64 8.80
CA TYR A 154 0.45 -15.32 7.67
C TYR A 154 1.60 -14.51 7.05
N ARG A 155 2.83 -14.94 7.25
CA ARG A 155 4.08 -14.34 6.76
C ARG A 155 4.04 -12.82 6.70
N SER A 156 5.09 -12.16 7.05
CA SER A 156 5.16 -10.71 7.00
C SER A 156 6.57 -10.19 6.88
N PHE A 157 6.73 -9.00 6.38
CA PHE A 157 7.97 -8.25 6.54
C PHE A 157 7.69 -6.88 7.16
N ASN A 158 8.61 -6.45 8.04
CA ASN A 158 8.55 -5.15 8.68
C ASN A 158 9.12 -4.09 7.73
N LEU A 159 8.37 -3.01 7.52
CA LEU A 159 8.81 -1.88 6.68
C LEU A 159 10.03 -1.13 7.23
N GLY A 160 10.29 -1.25 8.55
CA GLY A 160 11.35 -0.48 9.20
C GLY A 160 10.91 0.92 9.65
N PHE A 161 9.61 1.12 9.89
CA PHE A 161 9.12 2.34 10.52
C PHE A 161 9.48 2.36 12.02
N PRO A 162 9.92 3.49 12.60
CA PRO A 162 10.23 4.77 11.96
C PRO A 162 11.60 4.75 11.24
N ASN A 163 11.66 5.31 10.03
CA ASN A 163 12.91 5.51 9.30
C ASN A 163 13.69 6.74 9.83
N ALA A 164 14.79 7.12 9.18
CA ALA A 164 15.60 8.28 9.58
C ALA A 164 14.79 9.60 9.53
N HIS A 165 13.93 9.79 8.52
CA HIS A 165 13.07 10.96 8.38
C HIS A 165 12.02 11.03 9.50
N ASP A 166 11.36 9.89 9.78
CA ASP A 166 10.36 9.78 10.83
C ASP A 166 10.97 10.10 12.20
N ARG A 167 12.17 9.56 12.48
CA ARG A 167 12.91 9.85 13.73
C ARG A 167 13.30 11.30 13.84
N ALA A 168 13.76 11.94 12.76
CA ALA A 168 14.09 13.36 12.74
C ALA A 168 12.87 14.25 13.08
N LEU A 169 11.67 13.80 12.72
CA LEU A 169 10.39 14.45 13.04
C LEU A 169 9.78 13.96 14.37
N ARG A 170 10.50 13.17 15.16
CA ARG A 170 10.03 12.58 16.43
C ARG A 170 8.77 11.73 16.28
N ARG A 171 8.55 11.13 15.11
CA ARG A 171 7.47 10.18 14.90
C ARG A 171 7.77 8.87 15.63
N SER A 172 6.75 8.23 16.16
CA SER A 172 6.90 7.02 16.97
C SER A 172 5.98 5.89 16.50
N GLY A 173 6.42 4.67 16.77
CA GLY A 173 5.70 3.44 16.44
C GLY A 173 6.66 2.30 16.12
N SER A 174 6.11 1.11 15.98
CA SER A 174 6.86 -0.11 15.67
C SER A 174 5.97 -1.14 15.01
N PHE A 175 6.58 -2.18 14.44
CA PHE A 175 5.90 -3.33 13.86
C PHE A 175 4.87 -2.98 12.79
N ILE A 176 5.23 -2.08 11.89
CA ILE A 176 4.44 -1.80 10.70
C ILE A 176 4.83 -2.80 9.61
N MET A 177 3.89 -3.68 9.28
CA MET A 177 4.15 -4.85 8.46
C MET A 177 3.41 -4.76 7.12
N VAL A 178 3.98 -5.40 6.10
CA VAL A 178 3.20 -5.96 4.98
C VAL A 178 2.97 -7.44 5.31
N HIS A 179 1.70 -7.90 5.30
CA HIS A 179 1.34 -9.25 5.76
C HIS A 179 0.08 -9.77 5.08
N GLY A 180 -0.19 -11.08 5.21
CA GLY A 180 -1.44 -11.69 4.79
C GLY A 180 -2.61 -11.43 5.75
N GLY A 181 -3.73 -12.14 5.56
CA GLY A 181 -4.86 -12.17 6.50
C GLY A 181 -5.88 -11.05 6.36
N CYS A 182 -5.75 -10.15 5.40
CA CYS A 182 -6.74 -9.11 5.05
C CYS A 182 -7.27 -8.28 6.25
N SER A 183 -6.50 -8.14 7.33
CA SER A 183 -6.88 -7.36 8.52
C SER A 183 -5.75 -6.43 8.93
N SER A 184 -6.05 -5.17 9.21
CA SER A 184 -5.02 -4.17 9.54
C SER A 184 -5.46 -3.22 10.65
N ILE A 185 -4.47 -2.86 11.50
CA ILE A 185 -4.55 -1.79 12.51
C ILE A 185 -3.25 -0.95 12.42
N GLY A 186 -2.90 -0.47 11.22
CA GLY A 186 -1.67 0.30 10.96
C GLY A 186 -0.75 -0.29 9.90
N CYS A 187 -1.01 -1.51 9.45
CA CYS A 187 -0.21 -2.27 8.48
C CYS A 187 -0.81 -2.22 7.06
N TYR A 188 -0.13 -2.91 6.13
CA TYR A 188 -0.62 -3.19 4.78
C TYR A 188 -0.96 -4.68 4.69
N ALA A 189 -2.25 -5.00 4.63
CA ALA A 189 -2.75 -6.38 4.62
C ALA A 189 -3.11 -6.82 3.20
N MET A 190 -2.51 -7.92 2.78
CA MET A 190 -2.78 -8.65 1.54
C MET A 190 -3.66 -9.86 1.83
N THR A 191 -4.16 -10.54 0.81
CA THR A 191 -4.67 -11.91 0.99
C THR A 191 -3.50 -12.88 1.24
N ASN A 192 -3.77 -14.04 1.84
CA ASN A 192 -2.72 -15.04 2.07
C ASN A 192 -2.09 -15.52 0.77
N ALA A 193 -2.89 -15.71 -0.27
CA ALA A 193 -2.41 -16.15 -1.58
C ALA A 193 -1.45 -15.12 -2.21
N GLN A 194 -1.84 -13.84 -2.23
CA GLN A 194 -0.96 -12.77 -2.70
C GLN A 194 0.32 -12.66 -1.86
N MET A 195 0.18 -12.73 -0.53
CA MET A 195 1.35 -12.64 0.35
C MET A 195 2.29 -13.84 0.18
N SER A 196 1.78 -15.02 -0.17
CA SER A 196 2.61 -16.19 -0.47
C SER A 196 3.53 -15.94 -1.67
N GLU A 197 2.99 -15.34 -2.74
CA GLU A 197 3.78 -15.00 -3.91
C GLU A 197 4.75 -13.84 -3.64
N ILE A 198 4.28 -12.75 -3.02
CA ILE A 198 5.13 -11.62 -2.62
C ILE A 198 6.28 -12.11 -1.73
N TRP A 199 6.00 -12.99 -0.77
CA TRP A 199 7.00 -13.59 0.10
C TRP A 199 8.06 -14.38 -0.67
N LYS A 200 7.64 -15.22 -1.63
CA LYS A 200 8.56 -16.00 -2.48
C LYS A 200 9.52 -15.08 -3.23
N LEU A 201 9.02 -13.95 -3.72
CA LEU A 201 9.83 -12.96 -4.46
C LEU A 201 10.78 -12.19 -3.54
N VAL A 202 10.29 -11.61 -2.44
CA VAL A 202 11.14 -10.79 -1.55
C VAL A 202 12.17 -11.64 -0.80
N LYS A 203 11.76 -12.84 -0.32
CA LYS A 203 12.71 -13.76 0.31
C LYS A 203 13.73 -14.27 -0.70
N GLY A 204 13.28 -14.65 -1.89
CA GLY A 204 14.16 -15.11 -2.96
C GLY A 204 15.21 -14.06 -3.33
N ALA A 205 14.84 -12.79 -3.43
CA ALA A 205 15.79 -11.71 -3.71
C ALA A 205 16.86 -11.56 -2.61
N LEU A 206 16.45 -11.63 -1.33
CA LEU A 206 17.39 -11.57 -0.20
C LEU A 206 18.29 -12.80 -0.15
N ASP A 207 17.75 -14.01 -0.38
CA ASP A 207 18.54 -15.24 -0.48
C ASP A 207 19.46 -15.22 -1.70
N GLY A 208 19.09 -14.51 -2.76
CA GLY A 208 19.88 -14.31 -3.99
C GLY A 208 21.00 -13.29 -3.87
N GLY A 209 21.20 -12.70 -2.68
CA GLY A 209 22.31 -11.80 -2.39
C GLY A 209 21.96 -10.32 -2.25
N GLN A 210 20.72 -9.91 -2.56
CA GLN A 210 20.27 -8.55 -2.26
C GLN A 210 20.26 -8.33 -0.75
N GLN A 211 21.05 -7.39 -0.24
CA GLN A 211 21.20 -7.17 1.20
C GLN A 211 19.91 -6.61 1.83
N ARG A 212 19.25 -5.70 1.13
CA ARG A 212 17.99 -5.05 1.48
C ARG A 212 17.24 -4.72 0.21
N PHE A 213 15.94 -4.60 0.28
CA PHE A 213 15.15 -4.00 -0.80
C PHE A 213 14.52 -2.69 -0.35
N GLN A 214 14.46 -1.73 -1.27
CA GLN A 214 13.79 -0.47 -1.03
C GLN A 214 12.28 -0.67 -1.13
N THR A 215 11.54 -0.07 -0.19
CA THR A 215 10.08 0.02 -0.22
C THR A 215 9.67 1.49 -0.24
N GLN A 216 8.99 1.89 -1.29
CA GLN A 216 8.48 3.24 -1.50
C GLN A 216 6.97 3.24 -1.24
N VAL A 217 6.51 4.07 -0.31
CA VAL A 217 5.10 4.12 0.09
C VAL A 217 4.55 5.51 -0.15
N PHE A 218 3.57 5.59 -1.04
CA PHE A 218 2.97 6.85 -1.48
C PHE A 218 1.50 6.93 -1.11
N PRO A 219 0.98 8.16 -0.88
CA PRO A 219 -0.44 8.38 -0.62
C PRO A 219 -1.30 8.00 -1.83
N PHE A 220 -0.82 8.34 -3.02
CA PHE A 220 -1.44 8.16 -4.34
C PHE A 220 -0.36 8.24 -5.42
N ARG A 221 -0.71 8.02 -6.69
CA ARG A 221 0.20 8.27 -7.82
C ARG A 221 0.62 9.74 -7.82
N LEU A 222 1.91 10.04 -7.62
CA LEU A 222 2.43 11.40 -7.44
C LEU A 222 2.56 12.15 -8.77
N THR A 223 1.48 12.20 -9.55
CA THR A 223 1.38 13.06 -10.73
C THR A 223 1.24 14.52 -10.31
N ASP A 224 1.65 15.45 -11.20
CA ASP A 224 1.53 16.89 -10.93
C ASP A 224 0.06 17.27 -10.66
N ALA A 225 -0.90 16.71 -11.41
CA ALA A 225 -2.33 16.96 -11.22
C ALA A 225 -2.81 16.49 -9.83
N ASN A 226 -2.40 15.29 -9.38
CA ASN A 226 -2.77 14.76 -8.07
C ASN A 226 -2.18 15.58 -6.92
N LEU A 227 -0.96 16.08 -7.07
CA LEU A 227 -0.32 16.95 -6.07
C LEU A 227 -0.96 18.33 -6.05
N ALA A 228 -1.22 18.93 -7.23
CA ALA A 228 -1.88 20.24 -7.34
C ALA A 228 -3.27 20.23 -6.70
N SER A 229 -4.07 19.16 -6.90
CA SER A 229 -5.41 19.04 -6.30
C SER A 229 -5.38 18.93 -4.76
N ARG A 230 -4.22 18.71 -4.16
CA ARG A 230 -4.01 18.56 -2.71
C ARG A 230 -3.06 19.61 -2.14
N ALA A 231 -2.66 20.59 -2.95
CA ALA A 231 -1.89 21.74 -2.47
C ALA A 231 -2.67 22.48 -1.38
N GLY A 232 -1.96 22.94 -0.34
CA GLY A 232 -2.57 23.61 0.81
C GLY A 232 -3.29 22.69 1.81
N THR A 233 -3.34 21.39 1.59
CA THR A 233 -3.79 20.45 2.63
C THR A 233 -2.70 20.23 3.69
N ALA A 234 -3.09 19.77 4.88
CA ALA A 234 -2.16 19.56 6.00
C ALA A 234 -0.96 18.64 5.69
N ASP A 235 -1.12 17.70 4.74
CA ASP A 235 -0.08 16.76 4.36
C ASP A 235 0.53 17.08 2.97
N GLY A 236 0.09 18.16 2.31
CA GLY A 236 0.50 18.53 0.94
C GLY A 236 2.00 18.73 0.78
N ASP A 237 2.64 19.49 1.69
CA ASP A 237 4.08 19.72 1.69
C ASP A 237 4.88 18.43 1.88
N PHE A 238 4.38 17.53 2.74
CA PHE A 238 4.99 16.23 2.92
C PHE A 238 4.92 15.41 1.62
N TRP A 239 3.77 15.36 0.97
CA TRP A 239 3.61 14.64 -0.29
C TRP A 239 4.46 15.23 -1.42
N GLN A 240 4.52 16.56 -1.49
CA GLN A 240 5.42 17.23 -2.42
C GLN A 240 6.88 16.85 -2.19
N SER A 241 7.29 16.65 -0.91
CA SER A 241 8.65 16.25 -0.57
C SER A 241 9.02 14.82 -1.02
N LEU A 242 8.04 13.96 -1.29
CA LEU A 242 8.26 12.59 -1.79
C LEU A 242 8.48 12.53 -3.30
N LYS A 243 7.98 13.55 -4.03
CA LYS A 243 7.96 13.56 -5.49
C LYS A 243 9.35 13.43 -6.14
N PRO A 244 10.40 14.12 -5.71
CA PRO A 244 11.71 13.99 -6.36
C PRO A 244 12.24 12.54 -6.37
N GLY A 245 12.06 11.81 -5.27
CA GLY A 245 12.47 10.40 -5.20
C GLY A 245 11.58 9.47 -6.03
N HIS A 246 10.28 9.77 -6.10
CA HIS A 246 9.35 9.08 -6.98
C HIS A 246 9.75 9.26 -8.45
N ASP A 247 9.97 10.50 -8.88
CA ASP A 247 10.26 10.84 -10.28
C ASP A 247 11.63 10.32 -10.73
N LEU A 248 12.65 10.34 -9.88
CA LEU A 248 13.94 9.71 -10.17
C LEU A 248 13.78 8.24 -10.52
N PHE A 249 12.95 7.51 -9.77
CA PHE A 249 12.70 6.10 -10.07
C PHE A 249 11.88 5.93 -11.37
N GLU A 250 10.84 6.72 -11.58
CA GLU A 250 10.02 6.65 -12.81
C GLU A 250 10.87 6.90 -14.06
N GLN A 251 11.77 7.87 -14.00
CA GLN A 251 12.63 8.24 -15.12
C GLN A 251 13.73 7.22 -15.43
N THR A 252 14.31 6.65 -14.38
CA THR A 252 15.52 5.82 -14.54
C THR A 252 15.26 4.32 -14.44
N GLY A 253 14.20 3.90 -13.73
CA GLY A 253 14.02 2.52 -13.30
C GLY A 253 15.07 2.06 -12.28
N VAL A 254 15.85 2.99 -11.70
CA VAL A 254 16.90 2.70 -10.72
C VAL A 254 16.47 3.28 -9.35
N PRO A 255 16.56 2.50 -8.26
CA PRO A 255 16.23 2.99 -6.93
C PRO A 255 17.05 4.22 -6.56
N PRO A 256 16.42 5.37 -6.19
CA PRO A 256 17.17 6.54 -5.77
C PRO A 256 17.92 6.25 -4.45
N ARG A 257 19.06 6.90 -4.27
CA ARG A 257 19.69 7.00 -2.96
C ARG A 257 18.91 8.03 -2.14
N VAL A 258 18.44 7.62 -0.97
CA VAL A 258 17.61 8.44 -0.12
C VAL A 258 18.37 8.78 1.15
N SER A 259 18.43 10.04 1.51
CA SER A 259 18.99 10.52 2.77
C SER A 259 18.07 11.53 3.42
N VAL A 260 18.40 11.92 4.66
CA VAL A 260 17.65 12.91 5.43
C VAL A 260 18.59 14.02 5.85
N CYS A 261 18.29 15.25 5.44
CA CYS A 261 19.01 16.44 5.81
C CYS A 261 18.01 17.49 6.32
N ASN A 262 18.30 18.08 7.48
CA ASN A 262 17.45 19.12 8.09
C ASN A 262 15.96 18.71 8.18
N LYS A 263 15.69 17.46 8.59
CA LYS A 263 14.34 16.87 8.69
C LYS A 263 13.59 16.75 7.36
N ARG A 264 14.27 16.82 6.23
CA ARG A 264 13.70 16.66 4.88
C ARG A 264 14.36 15.52 4.17
N TYR A 265 13.62 14.86 3.31
CA TYR A 265 14.21 13.91 2.36
C TYR A 265 15.13 14.62 1.39
N ALA A 266 16.26 13.99 1.08
CA ALA A 266 17.18 14.38 0.03
C ALA A 266 17.40 13.14 -0.87
N PHE A 267 17.37 13.36 -2.17
CA PHE A 267 17.44 12.29 -3.16
C PHE A 267 18.59 12.53 -4.11
N GLU A 268 19.31 11.45 -4.41
CA GLU A 268 20.33 11.40 -5.45
C GLU A 268 19.97 10.27 -6.42
N ALA A 269 20.30 10.43 -7.68
CA ALA A 269 20.11 9.36 -8.65
C ALA A 269 20.88 8.11 -8.18
N GLY A 270 20.24 6.95 -8.30
CA GLY A 270 20.91 5.68 -8.08
C GLY A 270 21.97 5.43 -9.14
N ASN A 271 23.04 4.74 -8.79
CA ASN A 271 24.01 4.30 -9.78
C ASN A 271 23.38 3.27 -10.72
N PRO A 272 23.73 3.26 -12.02
CA PRO A 272 23.30 2.19 -12.91
C PRO A 272 23.59 0.81 -12.30
N GLY A 273 22.63 -0.09 -12.40
CA GLY A 273 22.75 -1.42 -11.80
C GLY A 273 22.55 -1.51 -10.29
N ALA A 274 22.28 -0.40 -9.57
CA ALA A 274 21.95 -0.44 -8.15
C ALA A 274 20.74 -1.36 -7.88
N ASP A 275 20.78 -2.09 -6.77
CA ASP A 275 19.75 -3.06 -6.38
C ASP A 275 18.80 -2.56 -5.28
N GLY A 276 18.92 -1.29 -4.86
CA GLY A 276 18.10 -0.71 -3.79
C GLY A 276 18.53 -1.07 -2.38
N SER A 277 19.70 -1.68 -2.19
CA SER A 277 20.21 -2.10 -0.87
C SER A 277 20.75 -0.95 -0.02
N ALA A 278 20.89 0.27 -0.55
CA ALA A 278 21.35 1.42 0.19
C ALA A 278 20.38 1.78 1.33
N GLU A 279 20.90 1.88 2.55
CA GLU A 279 20.10 2.32 3.71
C GLU A 279 19.74 3.81 3.61
N LEU A 280 18.64 4.15 4.27
CA LEU A 280 18.27 5.54 4.50
C LEU A 280 19.18 6.13 5.59
N GLU A 281 20.03 7.07 5.22
CA GLU A 281 21.00 7.68 6.10
C GLU A 281 20.58 9.10 6.53
N THR A 282 20.98 9.52 7.75
CA THR A 282 20.94 10.94 8.12
C THR A 282 22.22 11.57 7.61
N ARG A 283 22.15 12.20 6.43
CA ARG A 283 23.30 12.80 5.78
C ARG A 283 22.89 14.00 4.94
N CYS A 284 23.61 15.11 5.10
CA CYS A 284 23.51 16.24 4.19
C CYS A 284 24.62 16.11 3.12
N SER A 285 24.23 15.98 1.86
CA SER A 285 25.19 16.07 0.77
C SER A 285 25.61 17.53 0.54
N ALA A 286 26.79 17.74 -0.05
CA ALA A 286 27.28 19.10 -0.37
C ALA A 286 26.33 19.91 -1.28
N ARG A 287 25.46 19.24 -2.05
CA ARG A 287 24.43 19.89 -2.87
C ARG A 287 23.20 20.32 -2.07
N THR A 288 22.81 19.56 -1.05
CA THR A 288 21.63 19.87 -0.21
C THR A 288 21.95 20.89 0.91
N ALA A 289 23.23 21.10 1.25
CA ALA A 289 23.66 22.10 2.23
C ALA A 289 23.56 23.54 1.71
N LYS A 290 23.39 23.75 0.39
CA LYS A 290 23.34 25.09 -0.24
C LYS A 290 21.93 25.64 -0.48
N VAL A 291 20.89 24.95 -0.07
CA VAL A 291 19.50 25.39 -0.23
C VAL A 291 18.94 25.73 1.17
N ASN A 292 19.55 26.72 1.80
CA ASN A 292 19.02 27.43 2.96
C ASN A 292 19.16 28.94 2.73
#